data_e20f086370edb025ebd5d7eb1f9658be
#
_entry.id   e20f086370edb025ebd5d7eb1f9658be
#
_cell.length_a   1.000
_cell.length_b   1.000
_cell.length_c   1.000
_cell.angle_alpha   90.00
_cell.angle_beta   90.00
_cell.angle_gamma   90.00
#
_symmetry.space_group_name_H-M   'P 1'
#
loop_
_entity.id
_entity.type
_entity.pdbx_description
1 polymer ?
#
loop_
_entity_poly.entity_id
_entity_poly.type
_entity_poly.pdbx_seq_one_letter_code
_entity_poly.pdbx_strand_id
1 'polypeptide(L)'
;MNERIIELIDIAPKDFWGAQDTHLETIKKYYPKLKIVARGTTLKAFGEKEVLDEFEKRFQRLMLHFSRYNNIDNNVIERVILGDVQEDKKFQGQDKILVHGVGGKIIKPMTPNQQLLVDTMEKNDMVFAVGPAGTGKTYTGVAMAVKALKEKQVKRIILTRPAVEAGENLGFLPGDMKEKLDPYMQPLYDALRDMLPNEKLEDYILKGIIQIAPLAFMRGRTLDHAFVILDEAQNTTHSQMKMFLTRMGKSAKFMITGDPGQVDLPRRTISGLKEALLVLKDVEGIGIIYLDDKDIVRHRLVKKVIDAYKTIENTD
;
A
#
# COMPACT_ATOMS: atom_id res chain seq x y z
N MET A 1 7.18 -16.99 41.08
CA MET A 1 6.73 -16.95 39.69
C MET A 1 5.85 -15.70 39.59
N ASN A 2 6.23 -14.71 38.80
CA ASN A 2 5.47 -13.47 38.69
C ASN A 2 4.31 -13.66 37.72
N GLU A 3 3.22 -12.90 37.91
CA GLU A 3 2.04 -12.89 37.07
C GLU A 3 1.84 -11.50 36.46
N ARG A 4 1.40 -11.44 35.20
CA ARG A 4 0.83 -10.24 34.56
C ARG A 4 -0.56 -10.56 34.06
N ILE A 5 -1.48 -9.65 34.32
CA ILE A 5 -2.86 -9.73 33.86
C ILE A 5 -3.06 -8.56 32.89
N ILE A 6 -3.48 -8.86 31.67
CA ILE A 6 -3.75 -7.86 30.63
C ILE A 6 -5.19 -8.05 30.16
N GLU A 7 -5.94 -6.97 30.08
CA GLU A 7 -7.31 -6.96 29.58
C GLU A 7 -7.39 -6.38 28.16
N LEU A 8 -8.16 -7.01 27.30
CA LEU A 8 -8.53 -6.50 25.98
C LEU A 8 -9.66 -5.49 26.16
N ILE A 9 -9.33 -4.19 26.19
CA ILE A 9 -10.31 -3.11 26.32
C ILE A 9 -10.83 -2.75 24.94
N ASP A 10 -12.16 -2.76 24.76
CA ASP A 10 -12.85 -2.45 23.49
C ASP A 10 -12.41 -3.31 22.29
N ILE A 11 -11.91 -4.52 22.55
CA ILE A 11 -11.44 -5.46 21.55
C ILE A 11 -12.26 -6.75 21.65
N ALA A 12 -12.89 -7.15 20.54
CA ALA A 12 -13.59 -8.43 20.47
C ALA A 12 -12.57 -9.60 20.51
N PRO A 13 -12.65 -10.52 21.50
CA PRO A 13 -11.67 -11.60 21.66
C PRO A 13 -11.54 -12.49 20.43
N LYS A 14 -12.66 -12.81 19.75
CA LYS A 14 -12.65 -13.65 18.55
C LYS A 14 -11.81 -13.07 17.41
N ASP A 15 -11.88 -11.76 17.24
CA ASP A 15 -11.16 -11.08 16.18
C ASP A 15 -9.67 -10.93 16.51
N PHE A 16 -9.36 -10.74 17.79
CA PHE A 16 -7.99 -10.59 18.25
C PHE A 16 -7.24 -11.94 18.33
N TRP A 17 -7.87 -12.97 18.90
CA TRP A 17 -7.23 -14.29 19.02
C TRP A 17 -7.25 -15.08 17.72
N GLY A 18 -8.07 -14.68 16.75
CA GLY A 18 -8.24 -15.38 15.48
C GLY A 18 -9.11 -16.64 15.59
N ALA A 19 -9.41 -17.24 14.45
CA ALA A 19 -10.17 -18.50 14.40
C ALA A 19 -9.41 -19.59 15.16
N GLN A 20 -10.07 -20.25 16.12
CA GLN A 20 -9.48 -21.31 16.95
C GLN A 20 -8.20 -20.86 17.69
N ASP A 21 -8.14 -19.60 18.12
CA ASP A 21 -7.02 -19.01 18.87
C ASP A 21 -5.66 -19.06 18.13
N THR A 22 -5.69 -19.06 16.79
CA THR A 22 -4.47 -19.18 15.96
C THR A 22 -3.44 -18.10 16.24
N HIS A 23 -3.88 -16.86 16.51
CA HIS A 23 -2.99 -15.76 16.87
C HIS A 23 -2.38 -15.93 18.25
N LEU A 24 -3.18 -16.40 19.21
CA LEU A 24 -2.70 -16.72 20.56
C LEU A 24 -1.61 -17.80 20.54
N GLU A 25 -1.81 -18.86 19.77
CA GLU A 25 -0.82 -19.92 19.60
C GLU A 25 0.46 -19.41 18.92
N THR A 26 0.33 -18.49 17.97
CA THR A 26 1.48 -17.82 17.35
C THR A 26 2.25 -16.98 18.36
N ILE A 27 1.56 -16.20 19.21
CA ILE A 27 2.19 -15.40 20.27
C ILE A 27 2.95 -16.30 21.25
N LYS A 28 2.34 -17.41 21.70
CA LYS A 28 2.98 -18.39 22.60
C LYS A 28 4.29 -18.95 22.06
N LYS A 29 4.38 -19.19 20.74
CA LYS A 29 5.61 -19.69 20.10
C LYS A 29 6.81 -18.76 20.25
N TYR A 30 6.59 -17.45 20.35
CA TYR A 30 7.65 -16.47 20.54
C TYR A 30 8.08 -16.31 22.00
N TYR A 31 7.25 -16.80 22.95
CA TYR A 31 7.52 -16.74 24.40
C TYR A 31 7.49 -18.11 25.05
N PRO A 32 8.36 -19.06 24.67
CA PRO A 32 8.35 -20.43 25.20
C PRO A 32 8.63 -20.50 26.72
N LYS A 33 9.24 -19.46 27.29
CA LYS A 33 9.51 -19.35 28.73
C LYS A 33 8.34 -18.82 29.54
N LEU A 34 7.26 -18.37 28.89
CA LEU A 34 6.06 -17.88 29.57
C LEU A 34 4.92 -18.89 29.47
N LYS A 35 4.21 -19.10 30.57
CA LYS A 35 2.92 -19.77 30.55
C LYS A 35 1.84 -18.72 30.30
N ILE A 36 1.25 -18.72 29.10
CA ILE A 36 0.24 -17.75 28.67
C ILE A 36 -1.12 -18.42 28.58
N VAL A 37 -2.13 -17.86 29.23
CA VAL A 37 -3.52 -18.33 29.24
C VAL A 37 -4.44 -17.19 28.94
N ALA A 38 -5.28 -17.30 27.90
CA ALA A 38 -6.34 -16.34 27.60
C ALA A 38 -7.71 -16.95 27.92
N ARG A 39 -8.59 -16.15 28.54
CA ARG A 39 -10.00 -16.48 28.78
C ARG A 39 -10.86 -15.26 28.52
N GLY A 40 -11.65 -15.29 27.46
CA GLY A 40 -12.45 -14.13 27.04
C GLY A 40 -11.54 -12.93 26.76
N THR A 41 -11.78 -11.81 27.43
CA THR A 41 -11.01 -10.57 27.31
C THR A 41 -9.74 -10.54 28.15
N THR A 42 -9.54 -11.51 29.06
CA THR A 42 -8.40 -11.50 30.00
C THR A 42 -7.30 -12.43 29.55
N LEU A 43 -6.07 -11.92 29.48
CA LEU A 43 -4.85 -12.70 29.28
C LEU A 43 -4.02 -12.69 30.55
N LYS A 44 -3.59 -13.87 30.99
CA LYS A 44 -2.66 -14.08 32.10
C LYS A 44 -1.36 -14.68 31.61
N ALA A 45 -0.24 -14.06 31.95
CA ALA A 45 1.09 -14.54 31.64
C ALA A 45 1.89 -14.77 32.94
N PHE A 46 2.58 -15.91 33.03
CA PHE A 46 3.38 -16.31 34.17
C PHE A 46 4.82 -16.60 33.75
N GLY A 47 5.80 -16.05 34.47
CA GLY A 47 7.21 -16.27 34.17
C GLY A 47 8.17 -15.43 34.98
N GLU A 48 9.37 -15.23 34.46
CA GLU A 48 10.39 -14.33 35.03
C GLU A 48 10.01 -12.87 34.76
N LYS A 49 10.33 -11.97 35.71
CA LYS A 49 9.93 -10.58 35.66
C LYS A 49 10.36 -9.86 34.40
N GLU A 50 11.61 -10.05 33.98
CA GLU A 50 12.19 -9.38 32.81
C GLU A 50 11.47 -9.80 31.51
N VAL A 51 11.19 -11.12 31.35
CA VAL A 51 10.47 -11.64 30.20
C VAL A 51 9.01 -11.20 30.19
N LEU A 52 8.38 -11.09 31.36
CA LEU A 52 7.01 -10.58 31.49
C LEU A 52 6.94 -9.08 31.14
N ASP A 53 7.90 -8.27 31.56
CA ASP A 53 7.92 -6.83 31.28
C ASP A 53 8.14 -6.57 29.76
N GLU A 54 8.97 -7.38 29.11
CA GLU A 54 9.14 -7.32 27.66
C GLU A 54 7.86 -7.78 26.93
N PHE A 55 7.28 -8.90 27.35
CA PHE A 55 6.03 -9.42 26.80
C PHE A 55 4.92 -8.39 26.90
N GLU A 56 4.72 -7.78 28.07
CA GLU A 56 3.67 -6.79 28.30
C GLU A 56 3.81 -5.58 27.34
N LYS A 57 5.02 -5.04 27.20
CA LYS A 57 5.28 -3.93 26.29
C LYS A 57 4.93 -4.27 24.84
N ARG A 58 5.34 -5.45 24.36
CA ARG A 58 5.09 -5.89 22.99
C ARG A 58 3.62 -6.26 22.78
N PHE A 59 3.00 -6.85 23.77
CA PHE A 59 1.58 -7.19 23.71
C PHE A 59 0.68 -5.94 23.72
N GLN A 60 1.00 -4.92 24.51
CA GLN A 60 0.31 -3.62 24.47
C GLN A 60 0.39 -2.98 23.09
N ARG A 61 1.53 -3.12 22.39
CA ARG A 61 1.66 -2.66 20.99
C ARG A 61 0.77 -3.44 20.04
N LEU A 62 0.66 -4.75 20.26
CA LEU A 62 -0.22 -5.59 19.47
C LEU A 62 -1.68 -5.18 19.63
N MET A 63 -2.11 -4.90 20.87
CA MET A 63 -3.45 -4.36 21.15
C MET A 63 -3.64 -2.99 20.52
N LEU A 64 -2.67 -2.10 20.61
CA LEU A 64 -2.72 -0.80 19.97
C LEU A 64 -2.81 -0.91 18.44
N HIS A 65 -2.05 -1.84 17.85
CA HIS A 65 -2.15 -2.14 16.43
C HIS A 65 -3.56 -2.63 16.06
N PHE A 66 -4.13 -3.57 16.83
CA PHE A 66 -5.47 -4.08 16.57
C PHE A 66 -6.54 -2.99 16.73
N SER A 67 -6.48 -2.18 17.79
CA SER A 67 -7.40 -1.04 17.99
C SER A 67 -7.35 -0.06 16.81
N ARG A 68 -6.17 0.12 16.21
CA ARG A 68 -5.99 1.04 15.07
C ARG A 68 -6.46 0.44 13.77
N TYR A 69 -6.19 -0.83 13.54
CA TYR A 69 -6.31 -1.43 12.21
C TYR A 69 -7.43 -2.46 12.12
N ASN A 70 -8.06 -2.79 13.25
CA ASN A 70 -9.07 -3.84 13.39
C ASN A 70 -8.69 -5.14 12.65
N ASN A 71 -7.39 -5.37 12.54
CA ASN A 71 -6.81 -6.53 11.88
C ASN A 71 -5.50 -6.91 12.57
N ILE A 72 -5.33 -8.21 12.75
CA ILE A 72 -4.09 -8.83 13.22
C ILE A 72 -3.93 -10.14 12.48
N ASP A 73 -2.76 -10.36 11.94
CA ASP A 73 -2.37 -11.60 11.31
C ASP A 73 -1.01 -12.07 11.84
N ASN A 74 -0.58 -13.25 11.45
CA ASN A 74 0.69 -13.81 11.91
C ASN A 74 1.90 -12.93 11.53
N ASN A 75 1.83 -12.19 10.41
CA ASN A 75 2.92 -11.31 9.99
C ASN A 75 3.00 -10.06 10.88
N VAL A 76 1.83 -9.51 11.25
CA VAL A 76 1.73 -8.40 12.21
C VAL A 76 2.25 -8.83 13.58
N ILE A 77 1.85 -10.02 14.06
CA ILE A 77 2.32 -10.58 15.34
C ILE A 77 3.85 -10.70 15.33
N GLU A 78 4.41 -11.31 14.28
CA GLU A 78 5.85 -11.51 14.14
C GLU A 78 6.60 -10.17 14.11
N ARG A 79 6.15 -9.22 13.31
CA ARG A 79 6.74 -7.89 13.21
C ARG A 79 6.72 -7.12 14.53
N VAL A 80 5.59 -7.11 15.23
CA VAL A 80 5.44 -6.40 16.49
C VAL A 80 6.25 -7.06 17.61
N ILE A 81 6.31 -8.41 17.61
CA ILE A 81 7.05 -9.18 18.62
C ILE A 81 8.56 -9.15 18.38
N LEU A 82 9.04 -9.17 17.13
CA LEU A 82 10.47 -9.19 16.79
C LEU A 82 11.04 -7.82 16.46
N GLY A 83 10.21 -6.81 16.22
CA GLY A 83 10.64 -5.45 15.83
C GLY A 83 11.29 -4.67 16.95
N ASP A 84 12.24 -3.79 16.59
CA ASP A 84 12.96 -2.92 17.53
C ASP A 84 12.06 -1.82 18.12
N VAL A 85 12.27 -1.56 19.42
CA VAL A 85 11.47 -0.62 20.25
C VAL A 85 11.57 0.85 19.77
N GLN A 86 12.54 1.18 18.92
CA GLN A 86 12.81 2.57 18.52
C GLN A 86 12.04 3.07 17.29
N GLU A 87 11.51 2.18 16.44
CA GLU A 87 10.78 2.58 15.23
C GLU A 87 9.36 3.13 15.52
N ASP A 88 8.74 2.74 16.64
CA ASP A 88 7.34 3.10 16.94
C ASP A 88 7.13 4.52 17.49
N LYS A 89 8.17 5.22 17.92
CA LYS A 89 8.03 6.60 18.40
C LYS A 89 7.65 7.61 17.31
N LYS A 90 7.88 7.26 16.04
CA LYS A 90 7.48 8.10 14.89
C LYS A 90 6.03 7.93 14.48
N PHE A 91 5.32 6.93 15.03
CA PHE A 91 3.96 6.56 14.59
C PHE A 91 2.86 7.13 15.50
N GLN A 92 3.09 8.22 16.21
CA GLN A 92 2.10 8.93 17.03
C GLN A 92 1.21 9.90 16.23
N GLY A 93 1.02 9.67 14.91
CA GLY A 93 0.08 10.41 14.08
C GLY A 93 -1.36 9.89 14.25
N GLN A 94 -2.34 10.78 14.28
CA GLN A 94 -3.76 10.47 14.27
C GLN A 94 -4.09 9.46 13.16
N ASP A 95 -4.88 8.43 13.47
CA ASP A 95 -5.37 7.44 12.49
C ASP A 95 -6.14 8.13 11.36
N LYS A 96 -5.47 8.45 10.27
CA LYS A 96 -6.09 9.04 9.10
C LYS A 96 -6.83 7.96 8.31
N ILE A 97 -8.12 7.80 8.57
CA ILE A 97 -8.97 7.02 7.68
C ILE A 97 -9.00 7.71 6.32
N LEU A 98 -8.60 7.00 5.28
CA LEU A 98 -8.66 7.51 3.91
C LEU A 98 -10.06 7.33 3.33
N VAL A 99 -10.62 6.13 3.44
CA VAL A 99 -11.92 5.81 2.87
C VAL A 99 -12.64 4.78 3.72
N HIS A 100 -13.96 4.97 3.89
CA HIS A 100 -14.86 3.89 4.25
C HIS A 100 -15.25 3.17 2.96
N GLY A 101 -14.74 1.97 2.78
CA GLY A 101 -14.92 1.14 1.59
C GLY A 101 -16.20 0.29 1.65
N VAL A 102 -16.32 -0.64 0.70
CA VAL A 102 -17.45 -1.54 0.59
C VAL A 102 -17.48 -2.53 1.77
N GLY A 103 -18.69 -2.87 2.23
CA GLY A 103 -18.86 -3.82 3.35
C GLY A 103 -18.34 -3.33 4.71
N GLY A 104 -18.19 -2.01 4.91
CA GLY A 104 -17.67 -1.46 6.16
C GLY A 104 -16.14 -1.51 6.29
N LYS A 105 -15.42 -1.88 5.23
CA LYS A 105 -13.95 -1.93 5.20
C LYS A 105 -13.37 -0.55 5.47
N ILE A 106 -12.56 -0.41 6.51
CA ILE A 106 -11.84 0.84 6.80
C ILE A 106 -10.51 0.79 6.06
N ILE A 107 -10.28 1.76 5.17
CA ILE A 107 -9.06 1.88 4.38
C ILE A 107 -8.22 3.03 4.94
N LYS A 108 -7.03 2.69 5.41
CA LYS A 108 -6.08 3.60 6.06
C LYS A 108 -4.64 3.12 5.82
N PRO A 109 -3.62 3.95 6.02
CA PRO A 109 -2.23 3.53 5.96
C PRO A 109 -1.95 2.38 6.93
N MET A 110 -1.31 1.33 6.46
CA MET A 110 -1.00 0.13 7.23
C MET A 110 0.44 0.11 7.76
N THR A 111 1.28 1.00 7.26
CA THR A 111 2.70 1.09 7.62
C THR A 111 3.14 2.55 7.79
N PRO A 112 4.26 2.80 8.50
CA PRO A 112 4.80 4.15 8.66
C PRO A 112 5.08 4.85 7.33
N ASN A 113 5.65 4.13 6.34
CA ASN A 113 5.96 4.73 5.04
C ASN A 113 4.70 5.02 4.23
N GLN A 114 3.63 4.19 4.34
CA GLN A 114 2.33 4.52 3.76
C GLN A 114 1.71 5.77 4.42
N GLN A 115 1.86 5.95 5.74
CA GLN A 115 1.42 7.17 6.42
C GLN A 115 2.22 8.37 5.93
N LEU A 116 3.55 8.24 5.82
CA LEU A 116 4.41 9.29 5.30
C LEU A 116 4.05 9.67 3.86
N LEU A 117 3.68 8.68 3.03
CA LEU A 117 3.18 8.90 1.67
C LEU A 117 1.90 9.77 1.69
N VAL A 118 0.95 9.45 2.56
CA VAL A 118 -0.28 10.24 2.72
C VAL A 118 0.04 11.67 3.15
N ASP A 119 0.86 11.84 4.19
CA ASP A 119 1.23 13.16 4.71
C ASP A 119 2.00 13.99 3.68
N THR A 120 2.82 13.34 2.86
CA THR A 120 3.56 14.00 1.78
C THR A 120 2.64 14.46 0.66
N MET A 121 1.66 13.63 0.28
CA MET A 121 0.70 13.97 -0.76
C MET A 121 -0.24 15.10 -0.36
N GLU A 122 -0.55 15.25 0.92
CA GLU A 122 -1.33 16.38 1.42
C GLU A 122 -0.58 17.71 1.24
N LYS A 123 0.75 17.69 1.38
CA LYS A 123 1.62 18.89 1.33
C LYS A 123 2.14 19.23 -0.06
N ASN A 124 2.13 18.28 -0.98
CA ASN A 124 2.70 18.45 -2.32
C ASN A 124 1.64 18.19 -3.38
N ASP A 125 1.83 18.79 -4.54
CA ASP A 125 0.95 18.56 -5.69
C ASP A 125 1.40 17.37 -6.55
N MET A 126 2.66 17.00 -6.46
CA MET A 126 3.20 15.84 -7.14
C MET A 126 4.01 14.97 -6.17
N VAL A 127 3.74 13.66 -6.15
CA VAL A 127 4.46 12.71 -5.29
C VAL A 127 4.85 11.46 -6.05
N PHE A 128 6.10 11.07 -5.91
CA PHE A 128 6.62 9.78 -6.34
C PHE A 128 6.61 8.81 -5.16
N ALA A 129 5.91 7.68 -5.32
CA ALA A 129 5.90 6.57 -4.38
C ALA A 129 6.66 5.39 -4.97
N VAL A 130 7.85 5.15 -4.48
CA VAL A 130 8.83 4.22 -5.05
C VAL A 130 9.08 3.07 -4.11
N GLY A 131 9.16 1.85 -4.62
CA GLY A 131 9.48 0.68 -3.79
C GLY A 131 8.96 -0.63 -4.36
N PRO A 132 9.24 -1.76 -3.68
CA PRO A 132 8.90 -3.10 -4.14
C PRO A 132 7.40 -3.31 -4.37
N ALA A 133 7.06 -4.30 -5.21
CA ALA A 133 5.69 -4.73 -5.39
C ALA A 133 5.08 -5.25 -4.08
N GLY A 134 3.80 -4.94 -3.83
CA GLY A 134 3.08 -5.37 -2.63
C GLY A 134 3.21 -4.46 -1.42
N THR A 135 3.91 -3.33 -1.53
CA THR A 135 4.00 -2.30 -0.48
C THR A 135 2.77 -1.38 -0.39
N GLY A 136 1.75 -1.59 -1.23
CA GLY A 136 0.49 -0.85 -1.20
C GLY A 136 0.53 0.54 -1.83
N LYS A 137 1.57 0.89 -2.61
CA LYS A 137 1.71 2.19 -3.29
C LYS A 137 0.44 2.60 -4.03
N THR A 138 0.08 1.80 -5.01
CA THR A 138 -1.07 2.05 -5.90
C THR A 138 -2.38 2.05 -5.12
N TYR A 139 -2.57 1.08 -4.22
CA TYR A 139 -3.77 0.97 -3.40
C TYR A 139 -3.96 2.20 -2.50
N THR A 140 -2.91 2.65 -1.81
CA THR A 140 -2.92 3.87 -0.99
C THR A 140 -3.22 5.11 -1.85
N GLY A 141 -2.61 5.20 -3.04
CA GLY A 141 -2.86 6.28 -3.99
C GLY A 141 -4.31 6.34 -4.46
N VAL A 142 -4.90 5.19 -4.81
CA VAL A 142 -6.32 5.12 -5.20
C VAL A 142 -7.22 5.51 -4.04
N ALA A 143 -6.90 5.10 -2.80
CA ALA A 143 -7.65 5.51 -1.62
C ALA A 143 -7.62 7.03 -1.41
N MET A 144 -6.46 7.66 -1.59
CA MET A 144 -6.30 9.11 -1.50
C MET A 144 -7.08 9.83 -2.61
N ALA A 145 -7.06 9.30 -3.83
CA ALA A 145 -7.82 9.85 -4.95
C ALA A 145 -9.33 9.80 -4.70
N VAL A 146 -9.83 8.66 -4.18
CA VAL A 146 -11.24 8.50 -3.82
C VAL A 146 -11.63 9.44 -2.67
N LYS A 147 -10.75 9.61 -1.67
CA LYS A 147 -10.94 10.59 -0.60
C LYS A 147 -11.06 12.01 -1.17
N ALA A 148 -10.10 12.42 -1.98
CA ALA A 148 -10.08 13.76 -2.58
C ALA A 148 -11.32 14.03 -3.45
N LEU A 149 -11.82 13.01 -4.16
CA LEU A 149 -13.07 13.10 -4.93
C LEU A 149 -14.29 13.24 -4.01
N LYS A 150 -14.40 12.42 -2.95
CA LYS A 150 -15.49 12.49 -1.96
C LYS A 150 -15.53 13.84 -1.23
N GLU A 151 -14.36 14.38 -0.91
CA GLU A 151 -14.19 15.69 -0.26
C GLU A 151 -14.27 16.88 -1.24
N LYS A 152 -14.53 16.62 -2.54
CA LYS A 152 -14.63 17.62 -3.60
C LYS A 152 -13.37 18.47 -3.80
N GLN A 153 -12.22 17.98 -3.37
CA GLN A 153 -10.92 18.61 -3.62
C GLN A 153 -10.54 18.52 -5.11
N VAL A 154 -10.96 17.43 -5.76
CA VAL A 154 -10.83 17.22 -7.20
C VAL A 154 -12.19 16.87 -7.81
N LYS A 155 -12.31 17.07 -9.12
CA LYS A 155 -13.53 16.73 -9.89
C LYS A 155 -13.43 15.39 -10.60
N ARG A 156 -12.22 14.86 -10.78
CA ARG A 156 -11.97 13.63 -11.55
C ARG A 156 -10.83 12.83 -10.93
N ILE A 157 -10.89 11.52 -11.15
CA ILE A 157 -9.77 10.60 -10.92
C ILE A 157 -9.34 10.06 -12.27
N ILE A 158 -8.05 10.09 -12.55
CA ILE A 158 -7.46 9.56 -13.78
C ILE A 158 -6.38 8.56 -13.39
N LEU A 159 -6.58 7.30 -13.75
CA LEU A 159 -5.64 6.22 -13.51
C LEU A 159 -5.04 5.80 -14.84
N THR A 160 -3.73 5.72 -14.89
CA THR A 160 -3.03 5.38 -16.12
C THR A 160 -1.83 4.48 -15.86
N ARG A 161 -1.53 3.65 -16.84
CA ARG A 161 -0.32 2.79 -16.87
C ARG A 161 0.35 2.89 -18.23
N PRO A 162 1.67 2.75 -18.33
CA PRO A 162 2.32 2.50 -19.61
C PRO A 162 1.86 1.14 -20.15
N ALA A 163 1.52 1.09 -21.42
CA ALA A 163 1.31 -0.18 -22.11
C ALA A 163 2.69 -0.77 -22.42
N VAL A 164 3.09 -1.80 -21.70
CA VAL A 164 4.32 -2.57 -21.97
C VAL A 164 3.89 -3.95 -22.41
N GLU A 165 4.43 -4.41 -23.52
CA GLU A 165 4.30 -5.80 -23.94
C GLU A 165 5.22 -6.66 -23.04
N ALA A 166 4.70 -7.16 -21.92
CA ALA A 166 5.42 -8.08 -21.04
C ALA A 166 5.55 -9.46 -21.70
N GLY A 167 6.38 -9.55 -22.76
CA GLY A 167 6.66 -10.81 -23.44
C GLY A 167 5.54 -11.38 -24.33
N GLU A 168 4.31 -10.86 -24.23
CA GLU A 168 3.19 -11.20 -25.08
C GLU A 168 2.86 -10.02 -26.00
N ASN A 169 2.97 -10.24 -27.31
CA ASN A 169 2.63 -9.22 -28.30
C ASN A 169 1.13 -8.91 -28.23
N LEU A 170 0.75 -7.73 -27.76
CA LEU A 170 -0.63 -7.22 -27.77
C LEU A 170 -1.32 -7.35 -29.13
N GLY A 171 -0.53 -7.43 -30.20
CA GLY A 171 -1.00 -7.65 -31.56
C GLY A 171 -1.72 -9.00 -31.78
N PHE A 172 -1.44 -10.02 -30.97
CA PHE A 172 -2.06 -11.36 -31.10
C PHE A 172 -3.33 -11.53 -30.29
N LEU A 173 -3.67 -10.61 -29.38
CA LEU A 173 -4.93 -10.69 -28.63
C LEU A 173 -6.10 -10.26 -29.54
N PRO A 174 -7.24 -11.00 -29.54
CA PRO A 174 -8.46 -10.58 -30.23
C PRO A 174 -9.09 -9.37 -29.54
N GLY A 175 -9.83 -8.55 -30.31
CA GLY A 175 -10.54 -7.40 -29.79
C GLY A 175 -9.94 -6.05 -30.17
N ASP A 176 -10.62 -4.98 -29.78
CA ASP A 176 -10.13 -3.62 -29.98
C ASP A 176 -9.00 -3.27 -29.00
N MET A 177 -8.36 -2.11 -29.20
CA MET A 177 -7.23 -1.67 -28.36
C MET A 177 -7.62 -1.55 -26.88
N LYS A 178 -8.86 -1.20 -26.58
CA LYS A 178 -9.37 -1.06 -25.21
C LYS A 178 -9.51 -2.44 -24.55
N GLU A 179 -10.15 -3.38 -25.25
CA GLU A 179 -10.32 -4.75 -24.77
C GLU A 179 -8.98 -5.45 -24.50
N LYS A 180 -7.99 -5.21 -25.36
CA LYS A 180 -6.62 -5.75 -25.20
C LYS A 180 -5.90 -5.20 -23.97
N LEU A 181 -6.17 -3.96 -23.58
CA LEU A 181 -5.50 -3.28 -22.46
C LEU A 181 -6.24 -3.44 -21.12
N ASP A 182 -7.52 -3.80 -21.14
CA ASP A 182 -8.33 -3.96 -19.92
C ASP A 182 -7.71 -4.92 -18.88
N PRO A 183 -7.13 -6.09 -19.24
CA PRO A 183 -6.46 -6.97 -18.28
C PRO A 183 -5.32 -6.28 -17.50
N TYR A 184 -4.56 -5.42 -18.17
CA TYR A 184 -3.45 -4.68 -17.52
C TYR A 184 -3.95 -3.60 -16.57
N MET A 185 -5.18 -3.13 -16.73
CA MET A 185 -5.81 -2.13 -15.87
C MET A 185 -6.59 -2.77 -14.70
N GLN A 186 -6.77 -4.10 -14.70
CA GLN A 186 -7.57 -4.81 -13.70
C GLN A 186 -7.18 -4.48 -12.23
N PRO A 187 -5.90 -4.39 -11.84
CA PRO A 187 -5.52 -4.02 -10.47
C PRO A 187 -6.02 -2.64 -10.03
N LEU A 188 -6.19 -1.71 -10.97
CA LEU A 188 -6.74 -0.38 -10.69
C LEU A 188 -8.26 -0.44 -10.47
N TYR A 189 -8.97 -1.25 -11.26
CA TYR A 189 -10.39 -1.53 -11.06
C TYR A 189 -10.64 -2.22 -9.73
N ASP A 190 -9.82 -3.20 -9.36
CA ASP A 190 -9.97 -3.95 -8.11
C ASP A 190 -9.78 -3.04 -6.89
N ALA A 191 -8.80 -2.15 -6.92
CA ALA A 191 -8.62 -1.14 -5.88
C ALA A 191 -9.85 -0.22 -5.75
N LEU A 192 -10.42 0.23 -6.87
CA LEU A 192 -11.61 1.07 -6.85
C LEU A 192 -12.85 0.33 -6.33
N ARG A 193 -13.04 -0.95 -6.67
CA ARG A 193 -14.14 -1.80 -6.19
C ARG A 193 -14.12 -2.02 -4.69
N ASP A 194 -12.96 -2.04 -4.08
CA ASP A 194 -12.82 -2.08 -2.61
C ASP A 194 -13.33 -0.79 -1.94
N MET A 195 -13.31 0.33 -2.66
CA MET A 195 -13.52 1.68 -2.12
C MET A 195 -14.87 2.30 -2.50
N LEU A 196 -15.47 1.83 -3.57
CA LEU A 196 -16.72 2.33 -4.14
C LEU A 196 -17.66 1.17 -4.46
N PRO A 197 -18.97 1.27 -4.13
CA PRO A 197 -19.97 0.31 -4.60
C PRO A 197 -19.95 0.21 -6.13
N ASN A 198 -20.16 -0.99 -6.66
CA ASN A 198 -20.07 -1.25 -8.11
C ASN A 198 -20.94 -0.31 -8.95
N GLU A 199 -22.20 -0.13 -8.57
CA GLU A 199 -23.12 0.78 -9.26
C GLU A 199 -22.60 2.21 -9.34
N LYS A 200 -21.98 2.69 -8.24
CA LYS A 200 -21.41 4.02 -8.18
C LYS A 200 -20.12 4.14 -9.00
N LEU A 201 -19.29 3.11 -9.02
CA LEU A 201 -18.09 3.05 -9.82
C LEU A 201 -18.44 3.10 -11.32
N GLU A 202 -19.41 2.30 -11.75
CA GLU A 202 -19.89 2.27 -13.13
C GLU A 202 -20.46 3.64 -13.55
N ASP A 203 -21.30 4.26 -12.71
CA ASP A 203 -21.83 5.60 -12.95
C ASP A 203 -20.71 6.65 -13.10
N TYR A 204 -19.69 6.58 -12.25
CA TYR A 204 -18.55 7.51 -12.31
C TYR A 204 -17.69 7.31 -13.55
N ILE A 205 -17.53 6.06 -14.00
CA ILE A 205 -16.82 5.75 -15.26
C ILE A 205 -17.64 6.24 -16.45
N LEU A 206 -18.93 5.97 -16.49
CA LEU A 206 -19.82 6.41 -17.56
C LEU A 206 -19.85 7.95 -17.70
N LYS A 207 -19.87 8.66 -16.59
CA LYS A 207 -19.85 10.14 -16.55
C LYS A 207 -18.44 10.73 -16.77
N GLY A 208 -17.40 9.91 -16.91
CA GLY A 208 -16.01 10.36 -17.05
C GLY A 208 -15.44 11.03 -15.80
N ILE A 209 -16.06 10.82 -14.63
CA ILE A 209 -15.54 11.27 -13.33
C ILE A 209 -14.34 10.40 -12.94
N ILE A 210 -14.40 9.10 -13.21
CA ILE A 210 -13.27 8.19 -13.10
C ILE A 210 -12.90 7.73 -14.51
N GLN A 211 -11.64 7.89 -14.86
CA GLN A 211 -11.09 7.48 -16.15
C GLN A 211 -9.92 6.51 -15.90
N ILE A 212 -9.93 5.37 -16.57
CA ILE A 212 -8.83 4.41 -16.56
C ILE A 212 -8.41 4.24 -18.01
N ALA A 213 -7.17 4.61 -18.33
CA ALA A 213 -6.71 4.63 -19.71
C ALA A 213 -5.19 4.47 -19.79
N PRO A 214 -4.67 3.88 -20.89
CA PRO A 214 -3.24 3.81 -21.14
C PRO A 214 -2.57 5.18 -21.17
N LEU A 215 -1.30 5.23 -20.81
CA LEU A 215 -0.51 6.47 -20.74
C LEU A 215 -0.51 7.26 -22.06
N ALA A 216 -0.53 6.56 -23.19
CA ALA A 216 -0.55 7.21 -24.51
C ALA A 216 -1.75 8.14 -24.71
N PHE A 217 -2.88 7.87 -24.05
CA PHE A 217 -4.11 8.68 -24.13
C PHE A 217 -4.03 9.98 -23.30
N MET A 218 -2.94 10.19 -22.58
CA MET A 218 -2.70 11.43 -21.84
C MET A 218 -2.06 12.50 -22.73
N ARG A 219 -1.54 12.14 -23.89
CA ARG A 219 -0.89 13.07 -24.81
C ARG A 219 -1.86 14.16 -25.29
N GLY A 220 -1.42 15.43 -25.29
CA GLY A 220 -2.21 16.58 -25.76
C GLY A 220 -3.31 17.04 -24.79
N ARG A 221 -3.46 16.38 -23.63
CA ARG A 221 -4.44 16.75 -22.61
C ARG A 221 -3.83 17.71 -21.58
N THR A 222 -4.68 18.52 -20.95
CA THR A 222 -4.39 19.21 -19.70
C THR A 222 -5.32 18.64 -18.63
N LEU A 223 -4.74 18.17 -17.52
CA LEU A 223 -5.47 17.40 -16.51
C LEU A 223 -5.81 18.32 -15.33
N ASP A 224 -6.78 19.20 -15.51
CA ASP A 224 -7.24 20.16 -14.51
C ASP A 224 -8.17 19.49 -13.48
N HIS A 225 -8.10 19.95 -12.21
CA HIS A 225 -8.99 19.53 -11.12
C HIS A 225 -9.09 18.02 -10.99
N ALA A 226 -7.98 17.33 -11.18
CA ALA A 226 -7.92 15.87 -11.21
C ALA A 226 -6.90 15.32 -10.23
N PHE A 227 -7.22 14.17 -9.61
CA PHE A 227 -6.22 13.32 -8.99
C PHE A 227 -5.77 12.29 -10.02
N VAL A 228 -4.51 12.36 -10.39
CA VAL A 228 -3.95 11.55 -11.48
C VAL A 228 -2.92 10.58 -10.92
N ILE A 229 -3.06 9.29 -11.25
CA ILE A 229 -2.10 8.26 -10.85
C ILE A 229 -1.48 7.65 -12.10
N LEU A 230 -0.16 7.71 -12.19
CA LEU A 230 0.62 6.90 -13.12
C LEU A 230 1.19 5.70 -12.37
N ASP A 231 0.66 4.54 -12.65
CA ASP A 231 1.10 3.29 -12.03
C ASP A 231 2.08 2.53 -12.95
N GLU A 232 2.96 1.71 -12.38
CA GLU A 232 4.03 0.99 -13.06
C GLU A 232 4.96 1.92 -13.87
N ALA A 233 5.25 3.09 -13.30
CA ALA A 233 5.98 4.16 -13.96
C ALA A 233 7.42 3.81 -14.36
N GLN A 234 8.03 2.78 -13.76
CA GLN A 234 9.34 2.27 -14.17
C GLN A 234 9.36 1.81 -15.63
N ASN A 235 8.20 1.47 -16.18
CA ASN A 235 8.01 1.03 -17.55
C ASN A 235 7.72 2.18 -18.52
N THR A 236 7.99 3.42 -18.12
CA THR A 236 7.97 4.59 -19.03
C THR A 236 9.35 4.86 -19.61
N THR A 237 9.38 5.32 -20.84
CA THR A 237 10.56 5.95 -21.41
C THR A 237 10.71 7.40 -20.92
N HIS A 238 11.89 8.01 -21.12
CA HIS A 238 12.11 9.44 -20.84
C HIS A 238 11.02 10.34 -21.44
N SER A 239 10.72 10.17 -22.73
CA SER A 239 9.74 11.00 -23.42
C SER A 239 8.31 10.82 -22.90
N GLN A 240 7.94 9.60 -22.52
CA GLN A 240 6.64 9.29 -21.94
C GLN A 240 6.50 9.91 -20.55
N MET A 241 7.52 9.77 -19.69
CA MET A 241 7.52 10.38 -18.35
C MET A 241 7.42 11.90 -18.45
N LYS A 242 8.28 12.54 -19.23
CA LYS A 242 8.25 13.99 -19.44
C LYS A 242 6.90 14.45 -20.02
N MET A 243 6.37 13.74 -21.01
CA MET A 243 5.06 14.00 -21.57
C MET A 243 3.99 13.97 -20.48
N PHE A 244 3.97 12.95 -19.63
CA PHE A 244 2.96 12.80 -18.57
C PHE A 244 3.07 13.89 -17.51
N LEU A 245 4.24 14.14 -16.95
CA LEU A 245 4.45 15.13 -15.89
C LEU A 245 4.02 16.55 -16.34
N THR A 246 4.20 16.86 -17.63
CA THR A 246 3.80 18.14 -18.21
C THR A 246 2.30 18.24 -18.54
N ARG A 247 1.49 17.22 -18.23
CA ARG A 247 0.00 17.27 -18.35
C ARG A 247 -0.67 17.87 -17.14
N MET A 248 0.08 18.11 -16.07
CA MET A 248 -0.47 18.67 -14.85
C MET A 248 -1.13 20.03 -15.11
N GLY A 249 -2.41 20.12 -14.75
CA GLY A 249 -3.21 21.32 -14.89
C GLY A 249 -3.53 21.97 -13.55
N LYS A 250 -4.42 22.95 -13.58
CA LYS A 250 -4.81 23.70 -12.37
C LYS A 250 -5.47 22.79 -11.34
N SER A 251 -5.10 22.95 -10.07
CA SER A 251 -5.67 22.19 -8.95
C SER A 251 -5.64 20.68 -9.16
N ALA A 252 -4.60 20.19 -9.83
CA ALA A 252 -4.37 18.75 -9.99
C ALA A 252 -3.42 18.22 -8.92
N LYS A 253 -3.59 16.96 -8.56
CA LYS A 253 -2.69 16.16 -7.73
C LYS A 253 -2.16 15.00 -8.56
N PHE A 254 -0.85 14.85 -8.62
CA PHE A 254 -0.21 13.77 -9.38
C PHE A 254 0.51 12.82 -8.45
N MET A 255 0.23 11.54 -8.58
CA MET A 255 0.96 10.48 -7.90
C MET A 255 1.57 9.54 -8.91
N ILE A 256 2.87 9.30 -8.80
CA ILE A 256 3.64 8.42 -9.67
C ILE A 256 4.10 7.23 -8.83
N THR A 257 3.65 6.02 -9.16
CA THR A 257 4.02 4.81 -8.46
C THR A 257 4.90 3.92 -9.34
N GLY A 258 5.88 3.25 -8.74
CA GLY A 258 6.71 2.33 -9.50
C GLY A 258 7.75 1.61 -8.66
N ASP A 259 8.30 0.55 -9.24
CA ASP A 259 9.41 -0.23 -8.70
C ASP A 259 10.62 -0.16 -9.64
N PRO A 260 11.67 0.61 -9.32
CA PRO A 260 12.86 0.71 -10.16
C PRO A 260 13.62 -0.62 -10.38
N GLY A 261 13.29 -1.65 -9.56
CA GLY A 261 13.86 -3.00 -9.70
C GLY A 261 13.14 -3.86 -10.74
N GLN A 262 11.91 -3.52 -11.11
CA GLN A 262 11.06 -4.31 -12.02
C GLN A 262 10.83 -3.58 -13.34
N VAL A 263 11.90 -3.40 -14.12
CA VAL A 263 11.85 -2.71 -15.42
C VAL A 263 11.67 -3.71 -16.54
N ASP A 264 10.53 -3.67 -17.24
CA ASP A 264 10.18 -4.53 -18.37
C ASP A 264 10.45 -3.86 -19.74
N LEU A 265 11.14 -2.72 -19.74
CA LEU A 265 11.51 -2.02 -20.98
C LEU A 265 12.55 -2.82 -21.79
N PRO A 266 12.57 -2.66 -23.13
CA PRO A 266 13.59 -3.28 -23.97
C PRO A 266 15.02 -2.98 -23.49
N ARG A 267 15.92 -3.95 -23.65
CA ARG A 267 17.34 -3.79 -23.30
C ARG A 267 17.90 -2.49 -23.90
N ARG A 268 18.63 -1.70 -23.11
CA ARG A 268 19.21 -0.38 -23.44
C ARG A 268 18.24 0.81 -23.35
N THR A 269 16.95 0.62 -22.99
CA THR A 269 16.05 1.74 -22.74
C THR A 269 16.14 2.14 -21.28
N ILE A 270 16.47 3.41 -21.04
CA ILE A 270 16.54 3.96 -19.68
C ILE A 270 15.11 4.22 -19.18
N SER A 271 14.80 3.76 -17.97
CA SER A 271 13.52 4.03 -17.33
C SER A 271 13.35 5.52 -17.04
N GLY A 272 12.25 6.09 -17.53
CA GLY A 272 11.89 7.47 -17.27
C GLY A 272 11.63 7.76 -15.79
N LEU A 273 11.21 6.75 -15.01
CA LEU A 273 11.09 6.88 -13.56
C LEU A 273 12.46 7.10 -12.91
N LYS A 274 13.46 6.28 -13.25
CA LYS A 274 14.81 6.41 -12.68
C LYS A 274 15.39 7.79 -12.94
N GLU A 275 15.22 8.29 -14.14
CA GLU A 275 15.68 9.62 -14.53
C GLU A 275 14.91 10.73 -13.80
N ALA A 276 13.57 10.64 -13.74
CA ALA A 276 12.74 11.62 -13.05
C ALA A 276 13.13 11.74 -11.56
N LEU A 277 13.41 10.62 -10.88
CA LEU A 277 13.83 10.63 -9.48
C LEU A 277 15.17 11.37 -9.27
N LEU A 278 16.08 11.33 -10.26
CA LEU A 278 17.37 12.05 -10.20
C LEU A 278 17.19 13.54 -10.45
N VAL A 279 16.39 13.89 -11.46
CA VAL A 279 16.26 15.28 -11.94
C VAL A 279 15.34 16.10 -11.04
N LEU A 280 14.32 15.47 -10.44
CA LEU A 280 13.25 16.18 -9.71
C LEU A 280 13.40 16.14 -8.17
N LYS A 281 14.45 15.52 -7.64
CA LYS A 281 14.63 15.32 -6.19
C LYS A 281 14.63 16.61 -5.36
N ASP A 282 15.11 17.71 -5.95
CA ASP A 282 15.27 19.00 -5.26
C ASP A 282 14.27 20.06 -5.76
N VAL A 283 13.22 19.64 -6.50
CA VAL A 283 12.19 20.55 -7.02
C VAL A 283 11.12 20.78 -5.96
N GLU A 284 10.91 22.03 -5.56
CA GLU A 284 9.87 22.41 -4.60
C GLU A 284 8.47 21.99 -5.11
N GLY A 285 7.62 21.48 -4.21
CA GLY A 285 6.28 20.97 -4.53
C GLY A 285 6.26 19.53 -5.03
N ILE A 286 7.42 18.87 -5.15
CA ILE A 286 7.55 17.45 -5.48
C ILE A 286 8.02 16.66 -4.26
N GLY A 287 7.26 15.66 -3.85
CA GLY A 287 7.62 14.72 -2.80
C GLY A 287 8.11 13.39 -3.39
N ILE A 288 9.13 12.79 -2.77
CA ILE A 288 9.60 11.44 -3.12
C ILE A 288 9.60 10.60 -1.86
N ILE A 289 8.85 9.49 -1.87
CA ILE A 289 8.73 8.56 -0.76
C ILE A 289 9.19 7.18 -1.20
N TYR A 290 10.09 6.59 -0.42
CA TYR A 290 10.57 5.24 -0.62
C TYR A 290 9.87 4.30 0.36
N LEU A 291 9.20 3.29 -0.18
CA LEU A 291 8.67 2.16 0.56
C LEU A 291 9.66 0.99 0.43
N ASP A 292 9.77 0.17 1.45
CA ASP A 292 10.73 -0.93 1.52
C ASP A 292 10.08 -2.30 1.80
N ASP A 293 10.88 -3.32 2.00
CA ASP A 293 10.40 -4.68 2.28
C ASP A 293 9.57 -4.78 3.57
N LYS A 294 9.70 -3.82 4.51
CA LYS A 294 8.90 -3.77 5.74
C LYS A 294 7.45 -3.34 5.47
N ASP A 295 7.23 -2.66 4.35
CA ASP A 295 5.89 -2.23 3.92
C ASP A 295 5.12 -3.30 3.14
N ILE A 296 5.76 -4.46 2.85
CA ILE A 296 5.13 -5.52 2.08
C ILE A 296 4.02 -6.18 2.91
N VAL A 297 2.78 -5.95 2.49
CA VAL A 297 1.58 -6.57 3.05
C VAL A 297 1.19 -7.76 2.15
N ARG A 298 1.90 -8.87 2.29
CA ARG A 298 1.65 -10.10 1.51
C ARG A 298 1.65 -11.33 2.41
N HIS A 299 1.04 -12.42 1.90
CA HIS A 299 1.07 -13.71 2.57
C HIS A 299 2.51 -14.18 2.80
N ARG A 300 2.81 -14.72 4.00
CA ARG A 300 4.16 -15.17 4.42
C ARG A 300 4.85 -16.11 3.42
N LEU A 301 4.06 -16.98 2.77
CA LEU A 301 4.60 -17.88 1.76
C LEU A 301 5.14 -17.14 0.54
N VAL A 302 4.48 -16.06 0.12
CA VAL A 302 4.93 -15.24 -1.03
C VAL A 302 6.29 -14.60 -0.72
N LYS A 303 6.50 -14.12 0.51
CA LYS A 303 7.80 -13.61 0.94
C LYS A 303 8.89 -14.68 0.84
N LYS A 304 8.61 -15.88 1.36
CA LYS A 304 9.56 -17.02 1.28
C LYS A 304 9.87 -17.43 -0.17
N VAL A 305 8.88 -17.37 -1.06
CA VAL A 305 9.09 -17.65 -2.49
C VAL A 305 10.02 -16.61 -3.10
N ILE A 306 9.78 -15.32 -2.85
CA ILE A 306 10.63 -14.24 -3.35
C ILE A 306 12.06 -14.39 -2.83
N ASP A 307 12.24 -14.64 -1.53
CA ASP A 307 13.55 -14.81 -0.93
C ASP A 307 14.30 -16.02 -1.51
N ALA A 308 13.59 -17.12 -1.81
CA ALA A 308 14.16 -18.30 -2.46
C ALA A 308 14.64 -18.01 -3.91
N TYR A 309 13.90 -17.22 -4.68
CA TYR A 309 14.30 -16.82 -6.05
C TYR A 309 15.47 -15.84 -6.04
N LYS A 310 15.52 -14.90 -5.09
CA LYS A 310 16.67 -13.97 -4.93
C LYS A 310 18.00 -14.68 -4.72
N THR A 311 18.00 -15.87 -4.09
CA THR A 311 19.23 -16.67 -3.89
C THR A 311 19.80 -17.20 -5.20
N ILE A 312 18.97 -17.46 -6.20
CA ILE A 312 19.41 -17.93 -7.54
C ILE A 312 19.94 -16.74 -8.35
N GLU A 313 19.25 -15.60 -8.33
CA GLU A 313 19.63 -14.38 -9.07
C GLU A 313 20.96 -13.76 -8.63
N ASN A 314 21.38 -14.02 -7.38
CA ASN A 314 22.68 -13.55 -6.86
C ASN A 314 23.83 -14.54 -7.11
N THR A 315 23.56 -15.66 -7.80
CA THR A 315 24.56 -16.71 -8.06
C THR A 315 25.05 -16.71 -9.52
N ASP A 316 24.44 -15.93 -10.39
CA ASP A 316 24.81 -15.61 -11.77
C ASP A 316 25.43 -14.19 -11.87
#